data_d74a4851ed67f46583c321a65a157bd8
#
_entry.id   d74a4851ed67f46583c321a65a157bd8
#
_cell.length_a   1.000
_cell.length_b   1.000
_cell.length_c   1.000
_cell.angle_alpha   90.00
_cell.angle_beta   90.00
_cell.angle_gamma   90.00
#
_symmetry.space_group_name_H-M   'P 1'
#
loop_
_entity.id
_entity.type
_entity.pdbx_description
1 polymer ?
#
loop_
_entity_poly.entity_id
_entity_poly.type
_entity_poly.pdbx_seq_one_letter_code
_entity_poly.pdbx_strand_id
1 'polypeptide(L)'
;MGFKMGIVGLPNVGKSTLFNALTRTAAAQAANFPFCTIEPNVGEVAVPDARLFKLADLAKSKQVIPTRMTFVDIAGLVKGASKGEGLGNQFLANIREVDAIAHVLRCFEDGDVTHVEGRVDPVADAETIETELMLADIESIEKRLQNIVRKVRGGDKEAVQQERLMKAALVALEDGQPARVVNVEEEDLKAWKMLQLLTTKPVLYVCNVGEAEAAEGNDHSQEVAVMAAAQGNAHVIISAQIEEEISQLEDDEAAMFLDEMGLAEAGLDRLIQAGYDLLHLETYFTVGPKEARAWTIRQGTTAPKAAGVIHGDFEKGFIRAETIAYSDFVTLGGEQAAKESGKMRAEGKGYVVKDGDVMHFLFNT
;
A
#
# COMPACT_ATOMS: atom_id res chain seq x y z
N MET A 1 8.69 2.54 -10.37
CA MET A 1 7.21 2.48 -10.31
C MET A 1 6.84 2.38 -8.84
N GLY A 2 6.13 3.38 -8.32
CA GLY A 2 5.65 3.40 -6.94
C GLY A 2 4.49 2.42 -6.75
N PHE A 3 4.30 1.95 -5.52
CA PHE A 3 3.13 1.15 -5.15
C PHE A 3 1.93 2.06 -4.91
N LYS A 4 0.77 1.64 -5.41
CA LYS A 4 -0.47 2.44 -5.37
C LYS A 4 -1.49 1.81 -4.44
N MET A 5 -2.04 2.60 -3.53
CA MET A 5 -3.16 2.21 -2.68
C MET A 5 -4.38 3.04 -3.04
N GLY A 6 -5.49 2.38 -3.36
CA GLY A 6 -6.75 3.04 -3.65
C GLY A 6 -7.54 3.29 -2.37
N ILE A 7 -7.94 4.52 -2.11
CA ILE A 7 -8.82 4.84 -0.99
C ILE A 7 -10.27 4.71 -1.47
N VAL A 8 -11.00 3.79 -0.86
CA VAL A 8 -12.42 3.53 -1.16
C VAL A 8 -13.27 3.68 0.09
N GLY A 9 -14.55 3.91 -0.06
CA GLY A 9 -15.52 3.99 1.02
C GLY A 9 -16.84 4.53 0.53
N LEU A 10 -17.91 4.29 1.28
CA LEU A 10 -19.23 4.85 1.03
C LEU A 10 -19.20 6.39 1.16
N PRO A 11 -20.19 7.11 0.67
CA PRO A 11 -20.30 8.54 0.92
C PRO A 11 -20.37 8.86 2.43
N ASN A 12 -19.81 10.00 2.83
CA ASN A 12 -19.87 10.54 4.19
C ASN A 12 -19.15 9.69 5.27
N VAL A 13 -18.16 8.88 4.89
CA VAL A 13 -17.33 8.12 5.83
C VAL A 13 -16.04 8.85 6.24
N GLY A 14 -15.81 10.09 5.75
CA GLY A 14 -14.58 10.86 5.99
C GLY A 14 -13.46 10.62 4.97
N LYS A 15 -13.75 9.92 3.85
CA LYS A 15 -12.76 9.61 2.81
C LYS A 15 -12.08 10.85 2.23
N SER A 16 -12.85 11.90 1.89
CA SER A 16 -12.31 13.14 1.32
C SER A 16 -11.48 13.93 2.33
N THR A 17 -11.88 13.95 3.60
CA THR A 17 -11.12 14.56 4.69
C THR A 17 -9.77 13.88 4.83
N LEU A 18 -9.75 12.55 4.89
CA LEU A 18 -8.52 11.75 4.95
C LEU A 18 -7.62 12.00 3.73
N PHE A 19 -8.19 12.01 2.53
CA PHE A 19 -7.42 12.27 1.31
C PHE A 19 -6.87 13.71 1.24
N ASN A 20 -7.61 14.69 1.74
CA ASN A 20 -7.14 16.07 1.85
C ASN A 20 -5.95 16.18 2.82
N ALA A 21 -6.01 15.51 3.97
CA ALA A 21 -4.89 15.45 4.90
C ALA A 21 -3.64 14.83 4.24
N LEU A 22 -3.80 13.69 3.56
CA LEU A 22 -2.73 13.05 2.78
C LEU A 22 -2.13 13.99 1.72
N THR A 23 -2.97 14.69 0.97
CA THR A 23 -2.48 15.58 -0.11
C THR A 23 -1.82 16.85 0.41
N ARG A 24 -2.25 17.39 1.56
CA ARG A 24 -1.58 18.51 2.24
C ARG A 24 -0.21 18.08 2.75
N THR A 25 -0.13 16.94 3.42
CA THR A 25 1.14 16.35 3.86
C THR A 25 2.07 16.11 2.68
N ALA A 26 1.57 15.57 1.56
CA ALA A 26 2.32 15.39 0.34
C ALA A 26 2.82 16.71 -0.25
N ALA A 27 2.01 17.76 -0.25
CA ALA A 27 2.38 19.09 -0.76
C ALA A 27 3.44 19.78 0.13
N ALA A 28 3.32 19.68 1.45
CA ALA A 28 4.33 20.18 2.39
C ALA A 28 5.67 19.46 2.21
N GLN A 29 5.65 18.13 2.06
CA GLN A 29 6.84 17.34 1.77
C GLN A 29 7.43 17.66 0.38
N ALA A 30 6.58 17.95 -0.63
CA ALA A 30 7.02 18.32 -1.97
C ALA A 30 7.82 19.63 -2.01
N ALA A 31 7.52 20.58 -1.15
CA ALA A 31 8.28 21.82 -1.02
C ALA A 31 9.73 21.56 -0.59
N ASN A 32 9.98 20.47 0.14
CA ASN A 32 11.29 20.08 0.63
C ASN A 32 12.04 19.13 -0.32
N PHE A 33 11.35 18.51 -1.30
CA PHE A 33 11.94 17.50 -2.20
C PHE A 33 11.62 17.80 -3.67
N PRO A 34 12.63 17.91 -4.56
CA PRO A 34 12.40 18.12 -5.99
C PRO A 34 11.74 16.89 -6.66
N PHE A 35 10.96 17.15 -7.71
CA PHE A 35 10.28 16.13 -8.56
C PHE A 35 8.98 15.53 -8.03
N CYS A 36 8.19 16.27 -7.23
CA CYS A 36 6.85 15.84 -6.86
C CYS A 36 5.83 16.34 -7.91
N THR A 37 5.08 15.44 -8.49
CA THR A 37 3.96 15.75 -9.38
C THR A 37 2.68 15.76 -8.57
N ILE A 38 1.90 16.83 -8.65
CA ILE A 38 0.56 16.88 -8.04
C ILE A 38 -0.44 16.58 -9.17
N GLU A 39 -1.04 15.40 -9.12
CA GLU A 39 -2.13 15.02 -10.00
C GLU A 39 -3.46 15.07 -9.23
N PRO A 40 -4.59 15.47 -9.87
CA PRO A 40 -5.89 15.38 -9.23
C PRO A 40 -6.17 13.96 -8.75
N ASN A 41 -6.65 13.81 -7.53
CA ASN A 41 -6.99 12.52 -6.91
C ASN A 41 -5.79 11.56 -6.68
N VAL A 42 -4.55 12.06 -6.73
CA VAL A 42 -3.34 11.29 -6.43
C VAL A 42 -2.49 12.03 -5.42
N GLY A 43 -2.15 11.39 -4.30
CA GLY A 43 -1.27 11.90 -3.26
C GLY A 43 -0.05 10.98 -3.12
N GLU A 44 1.16 11.54 -3.26
CA GLU A 44 2.41 10.82 -2.99
C GLU A 44 2.99 11.28 -1.64
N VAL A 45 2.96 10.41 -0.65
CA VAL A 45 3.48 10.70 0.70
C VAL A 45 4.75 9.93 0.97
N ALA A 46 5.66 10.53 1.75
CA ALA A 46 6.86 9.84 2.22
C ALA A 46 6.47 8.73 3.18
N VAL A 47 7.15 7.58 3.07
CA VAL A 47 7.04 6.51 4.05
C VAL A 47 7.89 6.88 5.26
N PRO A 48 7.31 6.98 6.46
CA PRO A 48 8.05 7.31 7.67
C PRO A 48 9.10 6.25 7.98
N ASP A 49 10.38 6.63 8.04
CA ASP A 49 11.46 5.72 8.40
C ASP A 49 12.59 6.48 9.10
N ALA A 50 12.61 6.41 10.43
CA ALA A 50 13.63 7.06 11.24
C ALA A 50 15.05 6.57 10.95
N ARG A 51 15.20 5.36 10.38
CA ARG A 51 16.50 4.77 10.04
C ARG A 51 17.22 5.60 8.98
N LEU A 52 16.49 6.15 8.02
CA LEU A 52 17.05 6.98 6.94
C LEU A 52 17.75 8.22 7.48
N PHE A 53 17.10 8.93 8.42
CA PHE A 53 17.66 10.13 9.02
C PHE A 53 18.91 9.81 9.85
N LYS A 54 18.90 8.69 10.58
CA LYS A 54 20.07 8.25 11.34
C LYS A 54 21.26 7.90 10.45
N LEU A 55 21.00 7.25 9.32
CA LEU A 55 22.05 6.94 8.33
C LEU A 55 22.60 8.22 7.68
N ALA A 56 21.72 9.16 7.34
CA ALA A 56 22.10 10.44 6.76
C ALA A 56 23.00 11.26 7.69
N ASP A 57 22.68 11.29 8.99
CA ASP A 57 23.46 11.99 10.01
C ASP A 57 24.87 11.39 10.12
N LEU A 58 24.98 10.08 10.22
CA LEU A 58 26.28 9.37 10.30
C LEU A 58 27.14 9.57 9.05
N ALA A 59 26.53 9.56 7.87
CA ALA A 59 27.24 9.76 6.60
C ALA A 59 27.44 11.25 6.25
N LYS A 60 26.85 12.16 7.03
CA LYS A 60 26.81 13.61 6.75
C LYS A 60 26.28 13.91 5.35
N SER A 61 25.20 13.22 4.98
CA SER A 61 24.57 13.35 3.68
C SER A 61 23.95 14.72 3.51
N LYS A 62 24.16 15.32 2.34
CA LYS A 62 23.60 16.67 2.03
C LYS A 62 22.10 16.65 1.74
N GLN A 63 21.60 15.52 1.26
CA GLN A 63 20.18 15.32 0.94
C GLN A 63 19.70 14.01 1.57
N VAL A 64 18.44 14.01 2.02
CA VAL A 64 17.75 12.84 2.58
C VAL A 64 16.51 12.62 1.73
N ILE A 65 16.43 11.47 1.08
CA ILE A 65 15.35 11.17 0.12
C ILE A 65 14.60 9.94 0.61
N PRO A 66 13.41 10.11 1.22
CA PRO A 66 12.58 8.99 1.64
C PRO A 66 11.98 8.27 0.44
N THR A 67 11.57 7.04 0.63
CA THR A 67 10.69 6.37 -0.31
C THR A 67 9.26 6.90 -0.20
N ARG A 68 8.42 6.63 -1.20
CA ARG A 68 7.08 7.18 -1.28
C ARG A 68 6.05 6.11 -1.58
N MET A 69 4.86 6.28 -1.02
CA MET A 69 3.66 5.53 -1.34
C MET A 69 2.66 6.45 -2.03
N THR A 70 2.02 5.93 -3.05
CA THR A 70 1.00 6.66 -3.81
C THR A 70 -0.38 6.26 -3.32
N PHE A 71 -1.19 7.23 -2.90
CA PHE A 71 -2.60 7.06 -2.61
C PHE A 71 -3.44 7.65 -3.74
N VAL A 72 -4.50 6.93 -4.13
CA VAL A 72 -5.42 7.34 -5.18
C VAL A 72 -6.82 7.45 -4.58
N ASP A 73 -7.41 8.65 -4.62
CA ASP A 73 -8.81 8.81 -4.23
C ASP A 73 -9.71 8.22 -5.31
N ILE A 74 -10.36 7.13 -4.96
CA ILE A 74 -11.32 6.47 -5.84
C ILE A 74 -12.71 6.94 -5.44
N ALA A 75 -13.40 7.61 -6.35
CA ALA A 75 -14.75 8.16 -6.11
C ALA A 75 -15.67 7.09 -5.50
N GLY A 76 -16.48 7.49 -4.51
CA GLY A 76 -17.27 6.55 -3.71
C GLY A 76 -18.19 5.66 -4.54
N LEU A 77 -18.28 4.41 -4.13
CA LEU A 77 -19.21 3.42 -4.69
C LEU A 77 -20.62 3.71 -4.19
N VAL A 78 -21.59 3.70 -5.09
CA VAL A 78 -23.02 3.67 -4.75
C VAL A 78 -23.52 2.27 -5.05
N LYS A 79 -24.39 1.74 -4.19
CA LYS A 79 -25.03 0.42 -4.36
C LYS A 79 -25.58 0.25 -5.79
N GLY A 80 -25.25 -0.86 -6.46
CA GLY A 80 -25.62 -1.10 -7.85
C GLY A 80 -24.62 -0.61 -8.89
N ALA A 81 -23.41 -0.23 -8.50
CA ALA A 81 -22.38 0.22 -9.43
C ALA A 81 -21.90 -0.87 -10.40
N SER A 82 -22.02 -2.14 -10.04
CA SER A 82 -21.76 -3.28 -10.93
C SER A 82 -22.73 -3.33 -12.12
N LYS A 83 -23.96 -2.81 -11.96
CA LYS A 83 -25.01 -2.77 -13.01
C LYS A 83 -25.15 -1.39 -13.66
N GLY A 84 -24.35 -0.39 -13.23
CA GLY A 84 -24.51 1.00 -13.61
C GLY A 84 -23.74 1.41 -14.86
N GLU A 85 -24.32 2.31 -15.64
CA GLU A 85 -23.64 3.03 -16.70
C GLU A 85 -22.82 4.19 -16.09
N GLY A 86 -21.59 4.43 -16.57
CA GLY A 86 -20.81 5.62 -16.27
C GLY A 86 -19.90 5.53 -15.03
N LEU A 87 -20.29 6.16 -13.91
CA LEU A 87 -19.42 6.32 -12.72
C LEU A 87 -19.00 5.00 -12.07
N GLY A 88 -19.86 3.97 -12.07
CA GLY A 88 -19.53 2.64 -11.53
C GLY A 88 -18.39 1.97 -12.31
N ASN A 89 -18.42 2.04 -13.64
CA ASN A 89 -17.36 1.47 -14.48
C ASN A 89 -16.01 2.19 -14.26
N GLN A 90 -16.03 3.50 -14.04
CA GLN A 90 -14.81 4.26 -13.74
C GLN A 90 -14.25 3.89 -12.37
N PHE A 91 -15.09 3.73 -11.35
CA PHE A 91 -14.70 3.22 -10.04
C PHE A 91 -13.98 1.87 -10.14
N LEU A 92 -14.60 0.90 -10.83
CA LEU A 92 -14.01 -0.42 -11.02
C LEU A 92 -12.71 -0.39 -11.81
N ALA A 93 -12.59 0.51 -12.80
CA ALA A 93 -11.35 0.71 -13.56
C ALA A 93 -10.23 1.23 -12.65
N ASN A 94 -10.50 2.23 -11.82
CA ASN A 94 -9.52 2.79 -10.89
C ASN A 94 -9.03 1.73 -9.86
N ILE A 95 -9.92 0.87 -9.36
CA ILE A 95 -9.51 -0.24 -8.48
C ILE A 95 -8.57 -1.22 -9.20
N ARG A 96 -8.75 -1.47 -10.50
CA ARG A 96 -7.84 -2.36 -11.24
C ARG A 96 -6.41 -1.83 -11.28
N GLU A 97 -6.22 -0.51 -11.27
CA GLU A 97 -4.91 0.15 -11.41
C GLU A 97 -4.11 0.25 -10.11
N VAL A 98 -4.72 0.00 -8.96
CA VAL A 98 -4.03 0.04 -7.67
C VAL A 98 -3.54 -1.34 -7.23
N ASP A 99 -2.54 -1.37 -6.33
CA ASP A 99 -1.96 -2.61 -5.79
C ASP A 99 -2.72 -3.15 -4.58
N ALA A 100 -3.33 -2.26 -3.77
CA ALA A 100 -4.12 -2.58 -2.59
C ALA A 100 -5.25 -1.57 -2.40
N ILE A 101 -6.19 -1.89 -1.53
CA ILE A 101 -7.35 -1.07 -1.18
C ILE A 101 -7.25 -0.63 0.29
N ALA A 102 -7.30 0.68 0.55
CA ALA A 102 -7.58 1.25 1.86
C ALA A 102 -9.09 1.52 1.94
N HIS A 103 -9.81 0.67 2.66
CA HIS A 103 -11.26 0.74 2.77
C HIS A 103 -11.64 1.55 4.01
N VAL A 104 -12.05 2.80 3.80
CA VAL A 104 -12.45 3.72 4.87
C VAL A 104 -13.87 3.41 5.31
N LEU A 105 -14.02 3.12 6.60
CA LEU A 105 -15.28 2.78 7.25
C LEU A 105 -15.62 3.85 8.28
N ARG A 106 -16.89 4.24 8.32
CA ARG A 106 -17.39 5.18 9.31
C ARG A 106 -17.60 4.46 10.64
N CYS A 107 -16.77 4.79 11.63
CA CYS A 107 -16.85 4.30 12.99
C CYS A 107 -17.17 5.42 14.00
N PHE A 108 -17.70 6.56 13.55
CA PHE A 108 -18.09 7.69 14.39
C PHE A 108 -19.57 8.00 14.22
N GLU A 109 -20.18 8.52 15.28
CA GLU A 109 -21.53 9.05 15.22
C GLU A 109 -21.49 10.59 15.14
N ASP A 110 -22.22 11.15 14.20
CA ASP A 110 -22.36 12.59 14.00
C ASP A 110 -23.79 12.88 13.54
N GLY A 111 -24.53 13.62 14.34
CA GLY A 111 -25.94 13.97 14.06
C GLY A 111 -26.11 14.91 12.86
N ASP A 112 -25.10 15.67 12.48
CA ASP A 112 -25.09 16.60 11.37
C ASP A 112 -24.69 15.93 10.04
N VAL A 113 -24.06 14.75 10.09
CA VAL A 113 -23.63 13.99 8.94
C VAL A 113 -24.54 12.78 8.71
N THR A 114 -25.42 12.84 7.74
CA THR A 114 -26.34 11.74 7.41
C THR A 114 -25.58 10.54 6.84
N HIS A 115 -25.74 9.35 7.43
CA HIS A 115 -25.29 8.10 6.85
C HIS A 115 -26.19 7.67 5.69
N VAL A 116 -25.61 7.09 4.62
CA VAL A 116 -26.36 6.70 3.40
C VAL A 116 -27.43 5.66 3.70
N GLU A 117 -27.16 4.72 4.62
CA GLU A 117 -28.09 3.66 5.03
C GLU A 117 -28.90 4.05 6.30
N GLY A 118 -28.77 5.29 6.80
CA GLY A 118 -29.50 5.81 7.96
C GLY A 118 -29.02 5.28 9.32
N ARG A 119 -27.98 4.48 9.37
CA ARG A 119 -27.34 3.96 10.59
C ARG A 119 -25.83 3.80 10.37
N VAL A 120 -25.05 3.88 11.42
CA VAL A 120 -23.62 3.53 11.40
C VAL A 120 -23.48 2.02 11.61
N ASP A 121 -22.98 1.32 10.61
CA ASP A 121 -22.73 -0.12 10.64
C ASP A 121 -21.54 -0.43 9.71
N PRO A 122 -20.30 -0.26 10.22
CA PRO A 122 -19.11 -0.38 9.39
C PRO A 122 -18.90 -1.78 8.80
N VAL A 123 -19.38 -2.82 9.47
CA VAL A 123 -19.29 -4.20 8.95
C VAL A 123 -20.20 -4.38 7.74
N ALA A 124 -21.47 -3.94 7.83
CA ALA A 124 -22.39 -3.99 6.70
C ALA A 124 -21.92 -3.09 5.52
N ASP A 125 -21.29 -1.95 5.83
CA ASP A 125 -20.71 -1.08 4.81
C ASP A 125 -19.56 -1.77 4.07
N ALA A 126 -18.71 -2.49 4.80
CA ALA A 126 -17.60 -3.27 4.23
C ALA A 126 -18.12 -4.38 3.32
N GLU A 127 -19.10 -5.16 3.78
CA GLU A 127 -19.75 -6.23 3.02
C GLU A 127 -20.44 -5.70 1.75
N THR A 128 -21.03 -4.52 1.81
CA THR A 128 -21.68 -3.90 0.65
C THR A 128 -20.68 -3.64 -0.47
N ILE A 129 -19.53 -3.02 -0.18
CA ILE A 129 -18.50 -2.76 -1.19
C ILE A 129 -17.89 -4.07 -1.69
N GLU A 130 -17.58 -5.01 -0.80
CA GLU A 130 -17.00 -6.29 -1.21
C GLU A 130 -17.94 -7.08 -2.13
N THR A 131 -19.24 -7.08 -1.83
CA THR A 131 -20.28 -7.71 -2.68
C THR A 131 -20.30 -7.11 -4.08
N GLU A 132 -20.26 -5.79 -4.21
CA GLU A 132 -20.25 -5.12 -5.52
C GLU A 132 -18.97 -5.48 -6.33
N LEU A 133 -17.81 -5.59 -5.66
CA LEU A 133 -16.57 -6.02 -6.32
C LEU A 133 -16.64 -7.48 -6.76
N MET A 134 -17.22 -8.37 -5.95
CA MET A 134 -17.43 -9.79 -6.30
C MET A 134 -18.37 -9.92 -7.50
N LEU A 135 -19.50 -9.20 -7.52
CA LEU A 135 -20.43 -9.22 -8.64
C LEU A 135 -19.77 -8.73 -9.95
N ALA A 136 -18.94 -7.70 -9.88
CA ALA A 136 -18.19 -7.21 -11.05
C ALA A 136 -17.16 -8.22 -11.56
N ASP A 137 -16.51 -8.96 -10.64
CA ASP A 137 -15.58 -10.03 -11.01
C ASP A 137 -16.31 -11.22 -11.64
N ILE A 138 -17.47 -11.63 -11.11
CA ILE A 138 -18.32 -12.69 -11.69
C ILE A 138 -18.69 -12.33 -13.12
N GLU A 139 -19.25 -11.15 -13.35
CA GLU A 139 -19.62 -10.70 -14.70
C GLU A 139 -18.43 -10.69 -15.66
N SER A 140 -17.28 -10.19 -15.21
CA SER A 140 -16.05 -10.18 -15.99
C SER A 140 -15.57 -11.58 -16.36
N ILE A 141 -15.60 -12.52 -15.41
CA ILE A 141 -15.19 -13.91 -15.60
C ILE A 141 -16.11 -14.63 -16.57
N GLU A 142 -17.43 -14.54 -16.38
CA GLU A 142 -18.43 -15.18 -17.25
C GLU A 142 -18.27 -14.75 -18.69
N LYS A 143 -18.13 -13.43 -18.93
CA LYS A 143 -17.90 -12.88 -20.28
C LYS A 143 -16.60 -13.40 -20.90
N ARG A 144 -15.53 -13.50 -20.11
CA ARG A 144 -14.23 -14.02 -20.61
C ARG A 144 -14.31 -15.50 -20.91
N LEU A 145 -14.96 -16.29 -20.05
CA LEU A 145 -15.15 -17.72 -20.26
C LEU A 145 -15.86 -18.01 -21.60
N GLN A 146 -16.93 -17.24 -21.92
CA GLN A 146 -17.61 -17.36 -23.21
C GLN A 146 -16.68 -17.08 -24.39
N ASN A 147 -15.79 -16.09 -24.28
CA ASN A 147 -14.89 -15.68 -25.35
C ASN A 147 -13.77 -16.70 -25.63
N ILE A 148 -13.31 -17.45 -24.61
CA ILE A 148 -12.18 -18.38 -24.76
C ILE A 148 -12.60 -19.81 -25.13
N VAL A 149 -13.90 -20.16 -25.11
CA VAL A 149 -14.42 -21.53 -25.38
C VAL A 149 -13.81 -22.18 -26.61
N ARG A 150 -13.69 -21.43 -27.72
CA ARG A 150 -13.15 -21.97 -28.98
C ARG A 150 -11.67 -22.32 -28.88
N LYS A 151 -10.88 -21.49 -28.18
CA LYS A 151 -9.44 -21.70 -27.95
C LYS A 151 -9.21 -22.89 -27.02
N VAL A 152 -10.00 -23.00 -25.97
CA VAL A 152 -9.97 -24.15 -25.06
C VAL A 152 -10.25 -25.45 -25.80
N ARG A 153 -11.32 -25.50 -26.63
CA ARG A 153 -11.64 -26.68 -27.45
C ARG A 153 -10.56 -27.01 -28.49
N GLY A 154 -9.80 -25.99 -28.94
CA GLY A 154 -8.66 -26.16 -29.81
C GLY A 154 -7.38 -26.63 -29.10
N GLY A 155 -7.40 -26.81 -27.80
CA GLY A 155 -6.24 -27.26 -27.01
C GLY A 155 -5.18 -26.20 -26.76
N ASP A 156 -5.51 -24.90 -26.88
CA ASP A 156 -4.61 -23.80 -26.53
C ASP A 156 -4.28 -23.84 -25.05
N LYS A 157 -3.02 -24.04 -24.72
CA LYS A 157 -2.55 -24.25 -23.33
C LYS A 157 -2.81 -23.06 -22.42
N GLU A 158 -2.63 -21.83 -22.93
CA GLU A 158 -2.87 -20.61 -22.16
C GLU A 158 -4.36 -20.42 -21.89
N ALA A 159 -5.22 -20.69 -22.87
CA ALA A 159 -6.67 -20.63 -22.70
C ALA A 159 -7.19 -21.67 -21.70
N VAL A 160 -6.65 -22.89 -21.71
CA VAL A 160 -6.98 -23.95 -20.75
C VAL A 160 -6.55 -23.54 -19.32
N GLN A 161 -5.36 -22.98 -19.17
CA GLN A 161 -4.89 -22.46 -17.88
C GLN A 161 -5.79 -21.33 -17.38
N GLN A 162 -6.09 -20.35 -18.22
CA GLN A 162 -6.98 -19.25 -17.88
C GLN A 162 -8.39 -19.73 -17.50
N GLU A 163 -8.95 -20.69 -18.25
CA GLU A 163 -10.26 -21.28 -17.93
C GLU A 163 -10.26 -21.90 -16.55
N ARG A 164 -9.25 -22.71 -16.22
CA ARG A 164 -9.12 -23.36 -14.91
C ARG A 164 -9.06 -22.33 -13.77
N LEU A 165 -8.23 -21.29 -13.93
CA LEU A 165 -8.07 -20.23 -12.92
C LEU A 165 -9.35 -19.41 -12.75
N MET A 166 -10.02 -19.05 -13.85
CA MET A 166 -11.29 -18.32 -13.80
C MET A 166 -12.40 -19.15 -13.14
N LYS A 167 -12.48 -20.44 -13.41
CA LYS A 167 -13.45 -21.34 -12.75
C LYS A 167 -13.17 -21.47 -11.26
N ALA A 168 -11.91 -21.54 -10.85
CA ALA A 168 -11.55 -21.56 -9.42
C ALA A 168 -11.96 -20.26 -8.70
N ALA A 169 -11.75 -19.09 -9.36
CA ALA A 169 -12.22 -17.82 -8.84
C ALA A 169 -13.76 -17.76 -8.74
N LEU A 170 -14.46 -18.24 -9.79
CA LEU A 170 -15.92 -18.21 -9.84
C LEU A 170 -16.55 -19.02 -8.71
N VAL A 171 -16.01 -20.20 -8.40
CA VAL A 171 -16.46 -21.03 -7.28
C VAL A 171 -16.38 -20.26 -5.94
N ALA A 172 -15.29 -19.57 -5.67
CA ALA A 172 -15.14 -18.77 -4.46
C ALA A 172 -16.13 -17.60 -4.42
N LEU A 173 -16.26 -16.87 -5.54
CA LEU A 173 -17.15 -15.71 -5.66
C LEU A 173 -18.63 -16.09 -5.53
N GLU A 174 -19.08 -17.21 -6.12
CA GLU A 174 -20.44 -17.74 -6.00
C GLU A 174 -20.76 -18.19 -4.56
N ASP A 175 -19.74 -18.62 -3.80
CA ASP A 175 -19.85 -18.97 -2.38
C ASP A 175 -19.74 -17.73 -1.46
N GLY A 176 -19.78 -16.52 -2.04
CA GLY A 176 -19.69 -15.26 -1.29
C GLY A 176 -18.30 -14.98 -0.72
N GLN A 177 -17.25 -15.56 -1.30
CA GLN A 177 -15.88 -15.35 -0.88
C GLN A 177 -15.09 -14.59 -1.95
N PRO A 178 -14.24 -13.62 -1.57
CA PRO A 178 -13.41 -12.89 -2.52
C PRO A 178 -12.37 -13.79 -3.19
N ALA A 179 -11.99 -13.50 -4.43
CA ALA A 179 -11.03 -14.31 -5.18
C ALA A 179 -9.64 -14.44 -4.51
N ARG A 180 -9.27 -13.55 -3.58
CA ARG A 180 -8.00 -13.62 -2.83
C ARG A 180 -7.89 -14.85 -1.91
N VAL A 181 -8.99 -15.52 -1.57
CA VAL A 181 -8.95 -16.75 -0.76
C VAL A 181 -8.56 -18.00 -1.56
N VAL A 182 -8.55 -17.89 -2.90
CA VAL A 182 -8.19 -19.02 -3.77
C VAL A 182 -6.70 -19.31 -3.65
N ASN A 183 -6.36 -20.53 -3.27
CA ASN A 183 -4.96 -20.95 -3.29
C ASN A 183 -4.49 -21.16 -4.73
N VAL A 184 -3.45 -20.42 -5.14
CA VAL A 184 -2.90 -20.44 -6.50
C VAL A 184 -1.46 -20.93 -6.44
N GLU A 185 -1.15 -21.96 -7.21
CA GLU A 185 0.20 -22.53 -7.30
C GLU A 185 1.20 -21.49 -7.88
N GLU A 186 2.45 -21.59 -7.48
CA GLU A 186 3.49 -20.64 -7.85
C GLU A 186 3.62 -20.46 -9.38
N GLU A 187 3.50 -21.56 -10.14
CA GLU A 187 3.55 -21.55 -11.60
C GLU A 187 2.39 -20.79 -12.27
N ASP A 188 1.25 -20.67 -11.57
CA ASP A 188 0.05 -20.00 -12.05
C ASP A 188 -0.05 -18.52 -11.63
N LEU A 189 0.76 -18.06 -10.68
CA LEU A 189 0.68 -16.70 -10.12
C LEU A 189 0.73 -15.61 -11.19
N LYS A 190 1.52 -15.81 -12.26
CA LYS A 190 1.60 -14.85 -13.35
C LYS A 190 0.29 -14.78 -14.13
N ALA A 191 -0.27 -15.93 -14.48
CA ALA A 191 -1.55 -16.02 -15.21
C ALA A 191 -2.71 -15.50 -14.34
N TRP A 192 -2.70 -15.81 -13.04
CA TRP A 192 -3.65 -15.30 -12.06
C TRP A 192 -3.67 -13.76 -11.99
N LYS A 193 -2.49 -13.14 -11.86
CA LYS A 193 -2.36 -11.68 -11.87
C LYS A 193 -2.87 -11.04 -13.17
N MET A 194 -2.72 -11.71 -14.31
CA MET A 194 -3.23 -11.24 -15.59
C MET A 194 -4.76 -11.26 -15.69
N LEU A 195 -5.46 -11.99 -14.81
CA LEU A 195 -6.91 -11.92 -14.73
C LEU A 195 -7.40 -10.55 -14.23
N GLN A 196 -6.59 -9.81 -13.47
CA GLN A 196 -6.90 -8.48 -12.94
C GLN A 196 -8.25 -8.43 -12.20
N LEU A 197 -8.55 -9.46 -11.43
CA LEU A 197 -9.75 -9.49 -10.61
C LEU A 197 -9.63 -8.47 -9.48
N LEU A 198 -10.74 -7.80 -9.21
CA LEU A 198 -10.82 -6.74 -8.20
C LEU A 198 -10.65 -7.32 -6.79
N THR A 199 -11.29 -8.44 -6.52
CA THR A 199 -11.30 -9.11 -5.22
C THR A 199 -10.04 -9.91 -4.92
N THR A 200 -9.04 -9.92 -5.83
CA THR A 200 -7.69 -10.40 -5.52
C THR A 200 -6.83 -9.35 -4.82
N LYS A 201 -7.25 -8.08 -4.81
CA LYS A 201 -6.51 -7.01 -4.14
C LYS A 201 -6.53 -7.20 -2.63
N PRO A 202 -5.39 -7.06 -1.94
CA PRO A 202 -5.35 -7.00 -0.49
C PRO A 202 -6.11 -5.77 0.02
N VAL A 203 -6.75 -5.89 1.18
CA VAL A 203 -7.58 -4.84 1.78
C VAL A 203 -7.05 -4.48 3.15
N LEU A 204 -6.90 -3.17 3.41
CA LEU A 204 -6.67 -2.57 4.71
C LEU A 204 -7.94 -1.84 5.12
N TYR A 205 -8.55 -2.23 6.23
CA TYR A 205 -9.69 -1.50 6.78
C TYR A 205 -9.22 -0.29 7.59
N VAL A 206 -9.78 0.88 7.27
CA VAL A 206 -9.45 2.15 7.93
C VAL A 206 -10.67 2.59 8.72
N CYS A 207 -10.64 2.35 10.03
CA CYS A 207 -11.71 2.72 10.96
C CYS A 207 -11.61 4.23 11.26
N ASN A 208 -12.43 5.04 10.60
CA ASN A 208 -12.49 6.47 10.89
C ASN A 208 -13.39 6.71 12.09
N VAL A 209 -12.79 7.06 13.23
CA VAL A 209 -13.45 7.33 14.52
C VAL A 209 -13.52 8.82 14.82
N GLY A 210 -14.26 9.22 15.85
CA GLY A 210 -14.25 10.57 16.38
C GLY A 210 -12.90 10.91 17.06
N GLU A 211 -12.69 12.20 17.35
CA GLU A 211 -11.44 12.66 17.95
C GLU A 211 -11.16 12.01 19.31
N ALA A 212 -12.20 11.88 20.14
CA ALA A 212 -12.06 11.30 21.49
C ALA A 212 -11.69 9.82 21.46
N GLU A 213 -11.96 9.11 20.38
CA GLU A 213 -11.68 7.68 20.22
C GLU A 213 -10.42 7.38 19.37
N ALA A 214 -9.67 8.41 18.95
CA ALA A 214 -8.53 8.25 18.05
C ALA A 214 -7.40 7.37 18.62
N ALA A 215 -7.22 7.36 19.95
CA ALA A 215 -6.18 6.59 20.63
C ALA A 215 -6.57 5.11 20.80
N GLU A 216 -7.77 4.82 21.26
CA GLU A 216 -8.19 3.47 21.69
C GLU A 216 -9.24 2.84 20.76
N GLY A 217 -9.91 3.64 19.94
CA GLY A 217 -11.05 3.21 19.13
C GLY A 217 -12.34 3.17 19.94
N ASN A 218 -13.37 2.51 19.38
CA ASN A 218 -14.69 2.36 19.96
C ASN A 218 -15.29 0.99 19.58
N ASP A 219 -16.54 0.73 19.98
CA ASP A 219 -17.22 -0.54 19.71
C ASP A 219 -17.29 -0.85 18.20
N HIS A 220 -17.57 0.14 17.35
CA HIS A 220 -17.60 -0.03 15.89
C HIS A 220 -16.22 -0.42 15.32
N SER A 221 -15.15 0.22 15.77
CA SER A 221 -13.80 -0.14 15.33
C SER A 221 -13.39 -1.53 15.81
N GLN A 222 -13.88 -1.96 16.98
CA GLN A 222 -13.65 -3.30 17.51
C GLN A 222 -14.41 -4.37 16.69
N GLU A 223 -15.63 -4.10 16.25
CA GLU A 223 -16.38 -5.00 15.34
C GLU A 223 -15.64 -5.18 14.01
N VAL A 224 -15.11 -4.08 13.45
CA VAL A 224 -14.26 -4.14 12.24
C VAL A 224 -12.97 -4.93 12.50
N ALA A 225 -12.33 -4.78 13.66
CA ALA A 225 -11.13 -5.53 14.01
C ALA A 225 -11.39 -7.06 14.02
N VAL A 226 -12.52 -7.47 14.60
CA VAL A 226 -12.94 -8.88 14.62
C VAL A 226 -13.20 -9.40 13.20
N MET A 227 -13.93 -8.63 12.37
CA MET A 227 -14.19 -8.97 10.98
C MET A 227 -12.87 -9.08 10.18
N ALA A 228 -11.99 -8.10 10.29
CA ALA A 228 -10.71 -8.08 9.60
C ALA A 228 -9.85 -9.28 9.96
N ALA A 229 -9.74 -9.60 11.25
CA ALA A 229 -8.99 -10.77 11.73
C ALA A 229 -9.55 -12.09 11.19
N ALA A 230 -10.88 -12.24 11.13
CA ALA A 230 -11.55 -13.42 10.57
C ALA A 230 -11.25 -13.61 9.08
N GLN A 231 -11.03 -12.51 8.35
CA GLN A 231 -10.68 -12.51 6.93
C GLN A 231 -9.16 -12.56 6.66
N GLY A 232 -8.32 -12.52 7.70
CA GLY A 232 -6.87 -12.42 7.58
C GLY A 232 -6.40 -11.05 7.05
N ASN A 233 -7.21 -10.01 7.21
CA ASN A 233 -6.91 -8.64 6.81
C ASN A 233 -6.44 -7.80 8.02
N ALA A 234 -5.72 -6.71 7.73
CA ALA A 234 -5.35 -5.73 8.75
C ALA A 234 -6.39 -4.60 8.85
N HIS A 235 -6.37 -3.90 9.99
CA HIS A 235 -7.12 -2.68 10.21
C HIS A 235 -6.26 -1.63 10.89
N VAL A 236 -6.62 -0.36 10.72
CA VAL A 236 -6.04 0.78 11.44
C VAL A 236 -7.16 1.69 11.95
N ILE A 237 -6.93 2.32 13.09
CA ILE A 237 -7.83 3.33 13.66
C ILE A 237 -7.26 4.69 13.32
N ILE A 238 -8.09 5.60 12.83
CA ILE A 238 -7.69 6.96 12.46
C ILE A 238 -8.84 7.92 12.74
N SER A 239 -8.54 9.14 13.12
CA SER A 239 -9.50 10.24 13.06
C SER A 239 -9.12 11.16 11.90
N ALA A 240 -9.90 11.12 10.82
CA ALA A 240 -9.62 11.94 9.64
C ALA A 240 -9.63 13.44 9.96
N GLN A 241 -10.38 13.86 10.99
CA GLN A 241 -10.44 15.24 11.46
C GLN A 241 -9.11 15.63 12.14
N ILE A 242 -8.59 14.81 13.06
CA ILE A 242 -7.27 15.02 13.68
C ILE A 242 -6.18 15.09 12.60
N GLU A 243 -6.20 14.19 11.62
CA GLU A 243 -5.21 14.19 10.54
C GLU A 243 -5.28 15.45 9.69
N GLU A 244 -6.49 15.97 9.46
CA GLU A 244 -6.66 17.23 8.73
C GLU A 244 -6.09 18.41 9.53
N GLU A 245 -6.26 18.44 10.85
CA GLU A 245 -5.67 19.45 11.73
C GLU A 245 -4.15 19.37 11.76
N ILE A 246 -3.59 18.19 12.02
CA ILE A 246 -2.14 17.94 12.04
C ILE A 246 -1.50 18.38 10.71
N SER A 247 -2.14 18.09 9.58
CA SER A 247 -1.62 18.45 8.25
C SER A 247 -1.44 19.95 8.01
N GLN A 248 -1.93 20.79 8.91
CA GLN A 248 -1.86 22.26 8.85
C GLN A 248 -0.84 22.84 9.85
N LEU A 249 -0.27 22.02 10.72
CA LEU A 249 0.68 22.42 11.76
C LEU A 249 2.13 22.25 11.27
N GLU A 250 3.03 23.02 11.87
CA GLU A 250 4.47 22.76 11.73
C GLU A 250 4.88 21.56 12.60
N ASP A 251 6.00 20.91 12.28
CA ASP A 251 6.43 19.65 12.91
C ASP A 251 6.43 19.69 14.44
N ASP A 252 6.92 20.78 15.05
CA ASP A 252 6.98 20.96 16.51
C ASP A 252 5.58 21.11 17.11
N GLU A 253 4.67 21.81 16.45
CA GLU A 253 3.28 22.00 16.87
C GLU A 253 2.50 20.69 16.73
N ALA A 254 2.72 19.95 15.64
CA ALA A 254 2.12 18.65 15.40
C ALA A 254 2.51 17.63 16.48
N ALA A 255 3.79 17.60 16.89
CA ALA A 255 4.28 16.75 17.97
C ALA A 255 3.61 17.07 19.31
N MET A 256 3.46 18.36 19.64
CA MET A 256 2.77 18.80 20.86
C MET A 256 1.28 18.43 20.83
N PHE A 257 0.62 18.60 19.70
CA PHE A 257 -0.79 18.25 19.52
C PHE A 257 -1.02 16.74 19.69
N LEU A 258 -0.17 15.90 19.12
CA LEU A 258 -0.23 14.44 19.27
C LEU A 258 -0.06 14.03 20.74
N ASP A 259 0.89 14.61 21.47
CA ASP A 259 1.12 14.34 22.91
C ASP A 259 -0.10 14.73 23.75
N GLU A 260 -0.72 15.89 23.47
CA GLU A 260 -1.92 16.36 24.14
C GLU A 260 -3.13 15.45 23.89
N MET A 261 -3.24 14.87 22.69
CA MET A 261 -4.26 13.89 22.34
C MET A 261 -3.94 12.45 22.81
N GLY A 262 -2.78 12.23 23.43
CA GLY A 262 -2.35 10.91 23.88
C GLY A 262 -1.98 9.96 22.73
N LEU A 263 -1.62 10.50 21.57
CA LEU A 263 -1.24 9.75 20.37
C LEU A 263 0.29 9.67 20.25
N ALA A 264 0.82 8.46 20.10
CA ALA A 264 2.27 8.26 19.91
C ALA A 264 2.78 8.70 18.53
N GLU A 265 1.90 8.67 17.53
CA GLU A 265 2.18 9.01 16.14
C GLU A 265 0.89 9.39 15.40
N ALA A 266 1.02 10.06 14.27
CA ALA A 266 -0.11 10.39 13.40
C ALA A 266 -0.79 9.11 12.85
N GLY A 267 -2.10 9.16 12.69
CA GLY A 267 -2.85 8.04 12.10
C GLY A 267 -2.48 7.81 10.63
N LEU A 268 -2.09 8.86 9.90
CA LEU A 268 -1.56 8.74 8.54
C LEU A 268 -0.27 7.92 8.50
N ASP A 269 0.63 8.08 9.46
CA ASP A 269 1.87 7.30 9.54
C ASP A 269 1.55 5.81 9.76
N ARG A 270 0.59 5.49 10.65
CA ARG A 270 0.09 4.13 10.85
C ARG A 270 -0.55 3.56 9.59
N LEU A 271 -1.34 4.36 8.87
CA LEU A 271 -1.95 3.95 7.61
C LEU A 271 -0.90 3.62 6.54
N ILE A 272 0.13 4.47 6.41
CA ILE A 272 1.22 4.27 5.45
C ILE A 272 1.99 3.00 5.81
N GLN A 273 2.36 2.82 7.07
CA GLN A 273 3.09 1.65 7.54
C GLN A 273 2.27 0.36 7.35
N ALA A 274 0.99 0.35 7.73
CA ALA A 274 0.11 -0.81 7.54
C ALA A 274 -0.07 -1.15 6.05
N GLY A 275 -0.14 -0.15 5.18
CA GLY A 275 -0.17 -0.35 3.73
C GLY A 275 1.13 -0.93 3.18
N TYR A 276 2.26 -0.53 3.73
CA TYR A 276 3.58 -1.05 3.40
C TYR A 276 3.70 -2.54 3.75
N ASP A 277 3.27 -2.89 4.97
CA ASP A 277 3.27 -4.27 5.46
C ASP A 277 2.29 -5.16 4.65
N LEU A 278 1.08 -4.64 4.37
CA LEU A 278 0.06 -5.33 3.57
C LEU A 278 0.56 -5.72 2.17
N LEU A 279 1.38 -4.88 1.56
CA LEU A 279 1.97 -5.12 0.25
C LEU A 279 3.28 -5.93 0.30
N HIS A 280 3.68 -6.37 1.50
CA HIS A 280 4.95 -7.06 1.76
C HIS A 280 6.14 -6.30 1.18
N LEU A 281 6.21 -5.00 1.49
CA LEU A 281 7.29 -4.12 1.06
C LEU A 281 8.39 -4.08 2.11
N GLU A 282 9.61 -3.89 1.63
CA GLU A 282 10.82 -3.71 2.43
C GLU A 282 11.60 -2.52 1.91
N THR A 283 12.40 -1.93 2.78
CA THR A 283 13.24 -0.78 2.45
C THR A 283 14.72 -1.17 2.55
N TYR A 284 15.49 -0.87 1.51
CA TYR A 284 16.94 -0.81 1.60
C TYR A 284 17.42 0.62 1.37
N PHE A 285 18.66 0.90 1.76
CA PHE A 285 19.21 2.24 1.71
C PHE A 285 20.46 2.30 0.83
N THR A 286 20.63 3.42 0.14
CA THR A 286 21.92 3.84 -0.42
C THR A 286 22.38 5.08 0.33
N VAL A 287 23.60 5.09 0.81
CA VAL A 287 24.09 6.12 1.72
C VAL A 287 25.44 6.63 1.24
N GLY A 288 25.57 7.94 1.15
CA GLY A 288 26.82 8.60 0.79
C GLY A 288 26.82 10.08 1.13
N PRO A 289 27.96 10.80 0.95
CA PRO A 289 28.05 12.23 1.31
C PRO A 289 27.13 13.15 0.50
N LYS A 290 26.68 12.73 -0.68
CA LYS A 290 25.76 13.54 -1.50
C LYS A 290 24.33 13.33 -1.06
N GLU A 291 23.91 12.07 -0.88
CA GLU A 291 22.55 11.72 -0.50
C GLU A 291 22.51 10.44 0.33
N ALA A 292 21.52 10.35 1.22
CA ALA A 292 21.02 9.13 1.79
C ALA A 292 19.60 8.92 1.23
N ARG A 293 19.35 7.74 0.68
CA ARG A 293 18.07 7.47 0.02
C ARG A 293 17.53 6.11 0.38
N ALA A 294 16.24 6.07 0.65
CA ALA A 294 15.46 4.86 0.87
C ALA A 294 14.84 4.38 -0.46
N TRP A 295 14.82 3.06 -0.65
CA TRP A 295 14.32 2.39 -1.85
C TRP A 295 13.35 1.28 -1.46
N THR A 296 12.17 1.27 -2.06
CA THR A 296 11.16 0.24 -1.82
C THR A 296 11.36 -0.95 -2.73
N ILE A 297 11.32 -2.13 -2.15
CA ILE A 297 11.28 -3.42 -2.83
C ILE A 297 10.18 -4.31 -2.25
N ARG A 298 9.81 -5.36 -2.96
CA ARG A 298 8.99 -6.43 -2.37
C ARG A 298 9.87 -7.40 -1.60
N GLN A 299 9.35 -7.95 -0.53
CA GLN A 299 10.00 -9.04 0.21
C GLN A 299 10.44 -10.17 -0.74
N GLY A 300 11.63 -10.69 -0.52
CA GLY A 300 12.22 -11.73 -1.37
C GLY A 300 12.91 -11.21 -2.64
N THR A 301 13.02 -9.89 -2.82
CA THR A 301 13.73 -9.29 -3.97
C THR A 301 15.22 -9.57 -3.92
N THR A 302 15.80 -10.07 -5.01
CA THR A 302 17.25 -10.32 -5.12
C THR A 302 18.03 -9.04 -5.42
N ALA A 303 19.32 -9.01 -5.07
CA ALA A 303 20.20 -7.84 -5.23
C ALA A 303 20.21 -7.26 -6.66
N PRO A 304 20.25 -8.04 -7.77
CA PRO A 304 20.13 -7.46 -9.10
C PRO A 304 18.80 -6.75 -9.35
N LYS A 305 17.69 -7.32 -8.86
CA LYS A 305 16.37 -6.71 -8.98
C LYS A 305 16.24 -5.43 -8.17
N ALA A 306 16.81 -5.42 -6.96
CA ALA A 306 16.91 -4.22 -6.13
C ALA A 306 17.75 -3.13 -6.83
N ALA A 307 18.89 -3.47 -7.42
CA ALA A 307 19.67 -2.54 -8.24
C ALA A 307 18.86 -1.98 -9.42
N GLY A 308 17.97 -2.80 -10.00
CA GLY A 308 17.05 -2.42 -11.08
C GLY A 308 16.03 -1.36 -10.68
N VAL A 309 15.68 -1.28 -9.39
CA VAL A 309 14.80 -0.21 -8.87
C VAL A 309 15.46 1.17 -8.98
N ILE A 310 16.78 1.23 -8.84
CA ILE A 310 17.56 2.46 -9.03
C ILE A 310 17.62 2.83 -10.52
N HIS A 311 18.07 1.88 -11.34
CA HIS A 311 18.14 2.05 -12.79
C HIS A 311 18.23 0.69 -13.50
N GLY A 312 17.55 0.54 -14.63
CA GLY A 312 17.57 -0.72 -15.38
C GLY A 312 18.97 -1.20 -15.84
N ASP A 313 19.91 -0.29 -16.04
CA ASP A 313 21.28 -0.66 -16.39
C ASP A 313 22.04 -1.26 -15.21
N PHE A 314 21.69 -0.89 -13.97
CA PHE A 314 22.27 -1.50 -12.77
C PHE A 314 21.88 -2.97 -12.65
N GLU A 315 20.64 -3.32 -13.00
CA GLU A 315 20.19 -4.71 -13.05
C GLU A 315 20.95 -5.51 -14.11
N LYS A 316 21.01 -4.96 -15.35
CA LYS A 316 21.64 -5.63 -16.48
C LYS A 316 23.14 -5.83 -16.29
N GLY A 317 23.81 -4.79 -15.80
CA GLY A 317 25.25 -4.79 -15.57
C GLY A 317 25.69 -5.28 -14.19
N PHE A 318 24.77 -5.80 -13.35
CA PHE A 318 25.05 -6.17 -11.97
C PHE A 318 26.25 -7.13 -11.82
N ILE A 319 27.22 -6.74 -11.00
CA ILE A 319 28.39 -7.54 -10.64
C ILE A 319 28.21 -8.11 -9.24
N ARG A 320 28.08 -7.22 -8.24
CA ARG A 320 27.90 -7.54 -6.83
C ARG A 320 27.35 -6.32 -6.08
N ALA A 321 26.86 -6.54 -4.86
CA ALA A 321 26.51 -5.50 -3.92
C ALA A 321 27.43 -5.56 -2.70
N GLU A 322 27.94 -4.41 -2.27
CA GLU A 322 28.56 -4.25 -0.95
C GLU A 322 27.45 -3.89 0.02
N THR A 323 27.22 -4.73 1.03
CA THR A 323 26.05 -4.67 1.90
C THR A 323 26.46 -4.64 3.36
N ILE A 324 25.89 -3.70 4.12
CA ILE A 324 26.03 -3.56 5.57
C ILE A 324 24.64 -3.59 6.17
N ALA A 325 24.39 -4.38 7.22
CA ALA A 325 23.13 -4.31 7.95
C ALA A 325 23.00 -2.94 8.66
N TYR A 326 21.80 -2.37 8.69
CA TYR A 326 21.52 -1.09 9.39
C TYR A 326 22.09 -1.06 10.81
N SER A 327 21.86 -2.13 11.59
CA SER A 327 22.33 -2.22 12.97
C SER A 327 23.86 -2.15 13.08
N ASP A 328 24.58 -2.82 12.18
CA ASP A 328 26.05 -2.79 12.14
C ASP A 328 26.56 -1.40 11.73
N PHE A 329 25.90 -0.78 10.72
CA PHE A 329 26.25 0.56 10.25
C PHE A 329 26.14 1.60 11.36
N VAL A 330 25.01 1.58 12.12
CA VAL A 330 24.75 2.52 13.22
C VAL A 330 25.66 2.26 14.41
N THR A 331 25.80 1.00 14.83
CA THR A 331 26.59 0.62 16.01
C THR A 331 28.08 0.96 15.82
N LEU A 332 28.61 0.78 14.61
CA LEU A 332 30.03 1.03 14.30
C LEU A 332 30.28 2.50 13.90
N GLY A 333 29.24 3.29 13.67
CA GLY A 333 29.36 4.73 13.35
C GLY A 333 29.65 5.03 11.89
N GLY A 334 29.30 4.14 10.95
CA GLY A 334 29.33 4.39 9.52
C GLY A 334 30.04 3.33 8.68
N GLU A 335 30.09 3.58 7.39
CA GLU A 335 30.57 2.64 6.37
C GLU A 335 32.02 2.20 6.58
N GLN A 336 32.93 3.16 6.82
CA GLN A 336 34.36 2.87 6.95
C GLN A 336 34.64 1.95 8.15
N ALA A 337 34.05 2.24 9.30
CA ALA A 337 34.22 1.42 10.49
C ALA A 337 33.59 0.03 10.33
N ALA A 338 32.45 -0.07 9.66
CA ALA A 338 31.82 -1.35 9.33
C ALA A 338 32.71 -2.20 8.39
N LYS A 339 33.37 -1.57 7.42
CA LYS A 339 34.31 -2.23 6.53
C LYS A 339 35.54 -2.74 7.27
N GLU A 340 36.16 -1.91 8.10
CA GLU A 340 37.34 -2.27 8.93
C GLU A 340 37.01 -3.38 9.93
N SER A 341 35.78 -3.43 10.43
CA SER A 341 35.27 -4.48 11.33
C SER A 341 34.82 -5.75 10.62
N GLY A 342 34.96 -5.84 9.27
CA GLY A 342 34.58 -7.00 8.47
C GLY A 342 33.05 -7.19 8.37
N LYS A 343 32.26 -6.16 8.63
CA LYS A 343 30.77 -6.18 8.57
C LYS A 343 30.22 -5.82 7.19
N MET A 344 31.04 -5.27 6.30
CA MET A 344 30.69 -5.08 4.90
C MET A 344 30.84 -6.41 4.16
N ARG A 345 29.72 -6.94 3.67
CA ARG A 345 29.64 -8.19 2.92
C ARG A 345 29.62 -7.92 1.43
N ALA A 346 30.27 -8.77 0.64
CA ALA A 346 30.15 -8.75 -0.82
C ALA A 346 29.13 -9.80 -1.24
N GLU A 347 27.96 -9.34 -1.69
CA GLU A 347 26.82 -10.17 -2.01
C GLU A 347 26.65 -10.34 -3.53
N GLY A 348 26.41 -11.57 -3.98
CA GLY A 348 26.25 -11.93 -5.38
C GLY A 348 24.78 -11.87 -5.85
N LYS A 349 24.54 -12.36 -7.08
CA LYS A 349 23.23 -12.32 -7.74
C LYS A 349 22.10 -13.04 -6.99
N GLY A 350 22.42 -14.06 -6.20
CA GLY A 350 21.45 -14.85 -5.42
C GLY A 350 21.10 -14.27 -4.05
N TYR A 351 21.72 -13.15 -3.66
CA TYR A 351 21.42 -12.52 -2.38
C TYR A 351 20.02 -11.94 -2.38
N VAL A 352 19.20 -12.34 -1.41
CA VAL A 352 17.89 -11.75 -1.13
C VAL A 352 18.10 -10.59 -0.18
N VAL A 353 17.75 -9.39 -0.63
CA VAL A 353 17.89 -8.14 0.13
C VAL A 353 17.00 -8.22 1.36
N LYS A 354 17.52 -7.74 2.49
CA LYS A 354 16.80 -7.68 3.76
C LYS A 354 16.38 -6.25 4.07
N ASP A 355 15.27 -6.10 4.77
CA ASP A 355 14.84 -4.80 5.26
C ASP A 355 15.92 -4.15 6.12
N GLY A 356 16.26 -2.90 5.81
CA GLY A 356 17.30 -2.14 6.47
C GLY A 356 18.72 -2.34 5.92
N ASP A 357 18.94 -3.14 4.88
CA ASP A 357 20.27 -3.26 4.28
C ASP A 357 20.73 -1.90 3.71
N VAL A 358 21.96 -1.51 4.02
CA VAL A 358 22.67 -0.39 3.39
C VAL A 358 23.54 -0.95 2.28
N MET A 359 23.24 -0.56 1.03
CA MET A 359 23.79 -1.22 -0.15
C MET A 359 24.52 -0.25 -1.09
N HIS A 360 25.64 -0.72 -1.62
CA HIS A 360 26.36 -0.09 -2.73
C HIS A 360 26.49 -1.09 -3.87
N PHE A 361 25.88 -0.77 -5.04
CA PHE A 361 25.88 -1.67 -6.20
C PHE A 361 27.06 -1.40 -7.12
N LEU A 362 27.78 -2.46 -7.47
CA LEU A 362 28.80 -2.43 -8.50
C LEU A 362 28.27 -3.08 -9.78
N PHE A 363 28.39 -2.37 -10.88
CA PHE A 363 27.85 -2.79 -12.16
C PHE A 363 28.76 -2.33 -13.32
N ASN A 364 28.68 -3.05 -14.45
CA ASN A 364 29.29 -2.64 -15.71
C ASN A 364 28.29 -1.85 -16.54
N THR A 365 28.73 -0.76 -17.16
CA THR A 365 27.99 0.05 -18.13
C THR A 365 28.04 -0.55 -19.51
#